data_8d0165d11f8b1713ddfac5cec266ffef
#
_entry.id   8d0165d11f8b1713ddfac5cec266ffef
#
_cell.length_a   1.000
_cell.length_b   1.000
_cell.length_c   1.000
_cell.angle_alpha   90.00
_cell.angle_beta   90.00
_cell.angle_gamma   90.00
#
_symmetry.space_group_name_H-M   'P 1'
#
loop_
_entity.id
_entity.type
_entity.pdbx_description
1 polymer ?
#
loop_
_entity_poly.entity_id
_entity_poly.type
_entity_poly.pdbx_seq_one_letter_code
_entity_poly.pdbx_strand_id
1 'polypeptide(L)'
;MTDPGTLDEVHRRYERERLKRLRPDGNDQYVAAEGVFAHYVDDPHTPRVERDPIIESASDAVDVAFIGGGFAGLLTGAALRQAGINRVRLIDKGGDVGGTWYWNRYPGAMCDTASLIYLPLLEETGYLPSEKYTGGGEILEHCRRIARHFDLYRDAVFSTEVTGLDWDDADRQWVISTDRGDHLRAR
;
A
#
# COMPACT_ATOMS: atom_id res chain seq x y z
N MET A 1 -22.11 18.71 -35.04
CA MET A 1 -21.07 19.05 -34.05
C MET A 1 -21.46 20.39 -33.45
N THR A 2 -21.87 20.40 -32.19
CA THR A 2 -22.19 21.66 -31.49
C THR A 2 -20.89 22.39 -31.20
N ASP A 3 -20.83 23.66 -31.51
CA ASP A 3 -19.74 24.56 -31.17
C ASP A 3 -19.46 24.45 -29.66
N PRO A 4 -18.23 24.18 -29.23
CA PRO A 4 -17.90 24.04 -27.80
C PRO A 4 -18.08 25.32 -26.98
N GLY A 5 -18.42 26.45 -27.61
CA GLY A 5 -18.54 27.74 -26.93
C GLY A 5 -17.17 28.35 -26.62
N THR A 6 -17.20 29.55 -26.04
CA THR A 6 -15.96 30.18 -25.54
C THR A 6 -15.41 29.44 -24.36
N LEU A 7 -14.10 29.55 -24.07
CA LEU A 7 -13.42 28.92 -22.91
C LEU A 7 -14.16 29.27 -21.61
N ASP A 8 -14.66 30.51 -21.47
CA ASP A 8 -15.40 30.96 -20.30
C ASP A 8 -16.77 30.26 -20.14
N GLU A 9 -17.42 29.94 -21.26
CA GLU A 9 -18.69 29.20 -21.25
C GLU A 9 -18.46 27.75 -20.85
N VAL A 10 -17.39 27.13 -21.33
CA VAL A 10 -16.98 25.79 -20.95
C VAL A 10 -16.65 25.73 -19.46
N HIS A 11 -15.86 26.68 -18.91
CA HIS A 11 -15.56 26.78 -17.49
C HIS A 11 -16.81 26.97 -16.65
N ARG A 12 -17.72 27.89 -17.05
CA ARG A 12 -18.99 28.09 -16.33
C ARG A 12 -19.89 26.86 -16.36
N ARG A 13 -19.90 26.13 -17.46
CA ARG A 13 -20.63 24.85 -17.56
C ARG A 13 -20.02 23.80 -16.65
N TYR A 14 -18.69 23.64 -16.66
CA TYR A 14 -17.98 22.72 -15.79
C TYR A 14 -18.28 23.00 -14.30
N GLU A 15 -18.21 24.25 -13.88
CA GLU A 15 -18.47 24.63 -12.49
C GLU A 15 -19.92 24.36 -12.09
N ARG A 16 -20.89 24.66 -12.93
CA ARG A 16 -22.30 24.31 -12.68
C ARG A 16 -22.51 22.81 -12.55
N GLU A 17 -21.86 22.01 -13.39
CA GLU A 17 -21.98 20.54 -13.30
C GLU A 17 -21.24 19.98 -12.07
N ARG A 18 -20.14 20.59 -11.69
CA ARG A 18 -19.40 20.25 -10.46
C ARG A 18 -20.27 20.50 -9.21
N LEU A 19 -20.87 21.68 -9.12
CA LEU A 19 -21.70 22.06 -7.97
C LEU A 19 -22.90 21.13 -7.76
N LYS A 20 -23.47 20.56 -8.83
CA LYS A 20 -24.56 19.56 -8.71
C LYS A 20 -24.13 18.27 -8.01
N ARG A 21 -22.84 17.96 -7.99
CA ARG A 21 -22.31 16.73 -7.41
C ARG A 21 -21.72 16.93 -6.01
N LEU A 22 -21.47 18.18 -5.64
CA LEU A 22 -20.97 18.48 -4.30
C LEU A 22 -22.09 18.33 -3.29
N ARG A 23 -21.81 17.58 -2.25
CA ARG A 23 -22.69 17.46 -1.09
C ARG A 23 -22.49 18.66 -0.17
N PRO A 24 -23.56 19.22 0.45
CA PRO A 24 -23.44 20.35 1.37
C PRO A 24 -22.69 19.98 2.67
N ASP A 25 -22.68 18.69 3.04
CA ASP A 25 -21.98 18.15 4.19
C ASP A 25 -20.48 17.90 3.94
N GLY A 26 -19.99 18.07 2.70
CA GLY A 26 -18.58 17.99 2.39
C GLY A 26 -17.93 16.69 2.91
N ASN A 27 -16.91 16.81 3.75
CA ASN A 27 -16.20 15.66 4.33
C ASN A 27 -16.97 14.95 5.44
N ASP A 28 -17.99 15.56 6.03
CA ASP A 28 -18.82 14.94 7.07
C ASP A 28 -19.64 13.75 6.51
N GLN A 29 -19.71 13.61 5.20
CA GLN A 29 -20.27 12.42 4.54
C GLN A 29 -19.48 11.13 4.81
N TYR A 30 -18.20 11.25 5.12
CA TYR A 30 -17.35 10.09 5.41
C TYR A 30 -17.47 9.73 6.88
N VAL A 31 -17.94 8.55 7.15
CA VAL A 31 -18.11 8.03 8.50
C VAL A 31 -16.84 7.30 8.91
N ALA A 32 -16.30 7.62 10.09
CA ALA A 32 -15.20 6.88 10.68
C ALA A 32 -15.62 5.42 10.94
N ALA A 33 -14.67 4.49 10.81
CA ALA A 33 -14.91 3.09 11.12
C ALA A 33 -14.94 2.86 12.64
N GLU A 34 -15.99 3.40 13.29
CA GLU A 34 -16.22 3.36 14.74
C GLU A 34 -17.58 2.75 15.05
N GLY A 35 -17.82 2.37 16.29
CA GLY A 35 -19.10 1.80 16.74
C GLY A 35 -19.47 0.54 15.94
N VAL A 36 -20.57 0.56 15.24
CA VAL A 36 -21.07 -0.58 14.43
C VAL A 36 -20.16 -0.89 13.24
N PHE A 37 -19.32 0.07 12.82
CA PHE A 37 -18.36 -0.08 11.71
C PHE A 37 -16.94 -0.40 12.19
N ALA A 38 -16.69 -0.53 13.48
CA ALA A 38 -15.35 -0.77 14.04
C ALA A 38 -14.69 -2.03 13.47
N HIS A 39 -15.48 -3.04 13.09
CA HIS A 39 -14.97 -4.27 12.49
C HIS A 39 -14.28 -4.06 11.11
N TYR A 40 -14.46 -2.91 10.46
CA TYR A 40 -13.75 -2.59 9.22
C TYR A 40 -12.32 -2.07 9.45
N VAL A 41 -11.93 -1.83 10.70
CA VAL A 41 -10.55 -1.46 11.06
C VAL A 41 -9.65 -2.69 11.07
N ASP A 42 -10.21 -3.84 11.42
CA ASP A 42 -9.49 -5.10 11.49
C ASP A 42 -9.24 -5.71 10.11
N ASP A 43 -8.22 -6.56 10.01
CA ASP A 43 -7.93 -7.31 8.80
C ASP A 43 -8.92 -8.48 8.65
N PRO A 44 -9.85 -8.43 7.66
CA PRO A 44 -10.84 -9.48 7.48
C PRO A 44 -10.28 -10.72 6.76
N HIS A 45 -9.04 -10.66 6.27
CA HIS A 45 -8.44 -11.66 5.41
C HIS A 45 -7.42 -12.54 6.12
N THR A 46 -6.75 -11.99 7.13
CA THR A 46 -5.71 -12.69 7.88
C THR A 46 -5.88 -12.41 9.37
N PRO A 47 -6.12 -13.43 10.17
CA PRO A 47 -6.22 -13.25 11.62
C PRO A 47 -4.87 -12.76 12.18
N ARG A 48 -4.95 -11.78 13.06
CA ARG A 48 -3.78 -11.29 13.77
C ARG A 48 -3.27 -12.35 14.73
N VAL A 49 -2.04 -12.80 14.50
CA VAL A 49 -1.35 -13.74 15.39
C VAL A 49 -0.61 -12.96 16.48
N GLU A 50 -0.80 -13.36 17.74
CA GLU A 50 -0.05 -12.77 18.86
C GLU A 50 1.42 -13.15 18.77
N ARG A 51 2.30 -12.20 19.09
CA ARG A 51 3.75 -12.36 19.20
C ARG A 51 4.31 -11.35 20.20
N ASP A 52 5.47 -11.63 20.71
CA ASP A 52 6.22 -10.67 21.52
C ASP A 52 6.67 -9.46 20.67
N PRO A 53 6.79 -8.27 21.28
CA PRO A 53 7.36 -7.10 20.64
C PRO A 53 8.79 -7.34 20.12
N ILE A 54 9.09 -6.80 18.96
CA ILE A 54 10.44 -6.80 18.38
C ILE A 54 11.17 -5.57 18.89
N ILE A 55 12.20 -5.77 19.72
CA ILE A 55 13.00 -4.67 20.27
C ILE A 55 14.40 -4.76 19.66
N GLU A 56 14.75 -3.80 18.81
CA GLU A 56 16.03 -3.74 18.12
C GLU A 56 17.00 -2.77 18.80
N SER A 57 18.26 -3.15 18.82
CA SER A 57 19.38 -2.27 19.17
C SER A 57 19.85 -1.49 17.92
N ALA A 58 20.72 -0.50 18.11
CA ALA A 58 21.31 0.26 17.03
C ALA A 58 22.08 -0.61 16.00
N SER A 59 22.64 -1.75 16.43
CA SER A 59 23.34 -2.69 15.55
C SER A 59 22.40 -3.51 14.67
N ASP A 60 21.14 -3.64 15.04
CA ASP A 60 20.14 -4.43 14.32
C ASP A 60 19.49 -3.63 13.18
N ALA A 61 19.66 -2.29 13.17
CA ALA A 61 19.08 -1.38 12.21
C ALA A 61 19.27 -1.84 10.76
N VAL A 62 18.16 -1.90 10.02
CA VAL A 62 18.21 -2.13 8.56
C VAL A 62 18.69 -0.88 7.84
N ASP A 63 19.11 -1.01 6.58
CA ASP A 63 19.51 0.15 5.79
C ASP A 63 18.30 0.96 5.33
N VAL A 64 17.20 0.28 5.00
CA VAL A 64 15.95 0.92 4.59
C VAL A 64 14.76 0.15 5.18
N ALA A 65 13.86 0.87 5.86
CA ALA A 65 12.52 0.38 6.17
C ALA A 65 11.50 1.11 5.30
N PHE A 66 10.52 0.39 4.78
CA PHE A 66 9.43 0.99 4.02
C PHE A 66 8.07 0.50 4.54
N ILE A 67 7.14 1.42 4.62
CA ILE A 67 5.82 1.22 5.20
C ILE A 67 4.82 1.03 4.07
N GLY A 68 4.15 -0.10 4.08
CA GLY A 68 3.16 -0.50 3.09
C GLY A 68 3.68 -1.47 2.05
N GLY A 69 3.01 -2.62 1.93
CA GLY A 69 3.30 -3.71 0.99
C GLY A 69 2.50 -3.63 -0.32
N GLY A 70 1.99 -2.46 -0.69
CA GLY A 70 1.39 -2.21 -1.98
C GLY A 70 2.43 -2.05 -3.09
N PHE A 71 2.03 -1.64 -4.29
CA PHE A 71 2.94 -1.50 -5.44
C PHE A 71 4.14 -0.60 -5.13
N ALA A 72 3.95 0.52 -4.43
CA ALA A 72 5.07 1.40 -4.08
C ALA A 72 6.13 0.68 -3.24
N GLY A 73 5.71 -0.05 -2.19
CA GLY A 73 6.63 -0.82 -1.34
C GLY A 73 7.29 -1.96 -2.10
N LEU A 74 6.53 -2.71 -2.91
CA LEU A 74 7.06 -3.81 -3.71
C LEU A 74 8.09 -3.33 -4.75
N LEU A 75 7.82 -2.23 -5.44
CA LEU A 75 8.76 -1.62 -6.40
C LEU A 75 10.01 -1.09 -5.71
N THR A 76 9.85 -0.42 -4.56
CA THR A 76 10.97 0.05 -3.74
C THR A 76 11.84 -1.13 -3.31
N GLY A 77 11.22 -2.17 -2.74
CA GLY A 77 11.94 -3.37 -2.29
C GLY A 77 12.68 -4.07 -3.44
N ALA A 78 12.04 -4.23 -4.60
CA ALA A 78 12.65 -4.81 -5.79
C ALA A 78 13.87 -3.99 -6.25
N ALA A 79 13.72 -2.67 -6.37
CA ALA A 79 14.80 -1.77 -6.78
C ALA A 79 15.99 -1.80 -5.80
N LEU A 80 15.72 -1.83 -4.49
CA LEU A 80 16.76 -1.95 -3.46
C LEU A 80 17.52 -3.28 -3.58
N ARG A 81 16.81 -4.41 -3.76
CA ARG A 81 17.43 -5.72 -3.98
C ARG A 81 18.29 -5.74 -5.25
N GLN A 82 17.80 -5.17 -6.35
CA GLN A 82 18.56 -5.04 -7.61
C GLN A 82 19.81 -4.17 -7.45
N ALA A 83 19.75 -3.13 -6.61
CA ALA A 83 20.90 -2.29 -6.27
C ALA A 83 21.87 -2.93 -5.26
N GLY A 84 21.62 -4.16 -4.81
CA GLY A 84 22.45 -4.89 -3.86
C GLY A 84 22.22 -4.48 -2.39
N ILE A 85 21.20 -3.66 -2.09
CA ILE A 85 20.83 -3.28 -0.73
C ILE A 85 19.93 -4.37 -0.15
N ASN A 86 20.51 -5.19 0.74
CA ASN A 86 19.87 -6.41 1.23
C ASN A 86 19.32 -6.32 2.66
N ARG A 87 19.70 -5.30 3.42
CA ARG A 87 19.17 -5.06 4.76
C ARG A 87 17.95 -4.13 4.65
N VAL A 88 16.84 -4.68 4.18
CA VAL A 88 15.60 -3.93 3.99
C VAL A 88 14.47 -4.58 4.79
N ARG A 89 13.52 -3.76 5.23
CA ARG A 89 12.33 -4.23 5.95
C ARG A 89 11.07 -3.64 5.38
N LEU A 90 10.11 -4.48 5.08
CA LEU A 90 8.75 -4.10 4.76
C LEU A 90 7.89 -4.21 6.02
N ILE A 91 7.12 -3.17 6.34
CA ILE A 91 6.15 -3.18 7.44
C ILE A 91 4.78 -2.90 6.85
N ASP A 92 3.82 -3.78 7.08
CA ASP A 92 2.43 -3.59 6.61
C ASP A 92 1.42 -3.93 7.69
N LYS A 93 0.38 -3.11 7.79
CA LYS A 93 -0.76 -3.35 8.68
C LYS A 93 -1.61 -4.54 8.23
N GLY A 94 -1.63 -4.87 6.93
CA GLY A 94 -2.25 -6.09 6.41
C GLY A 94 -1.43 -7.34 6.72
N GLY A 95 -2.09 -8.49 6.66
CA GLY A 95 -1.44 -9.79 6.87
C GLY A 95 -0.62 -10.29 5.69
N ASP A 96 -0.57 -9.54 4.57
CA ASP A 96 0.18 -9.89 3.37
C ASP A 96 0.42 -8.64 2.51
N VAL A 97 1.26 -8.78 1.49
CA VAL A 97 1.46 -7.77 0.46
C VAL A 97 0.22 -7.62 -0.44
N GLY A 98 0.15 -6.50 -1.17
CA GLY A 98 -0.87 -6.25 -2.18
C GLY A 98 -1.55 -4.89 -2.05
N GLY A 99 -1.48 -4.24 -0.88
CA GLY A 99 -2.04 -2.91 -0.66
C GLY A 99 -3.52 -2.85 -1.07
N THR A 100 -3.86 -2.00 -2.04
CA THR A 100 -5.23 -1.89 -2.57
C THR A 100 -5.85 -3.25 -2.92
N TRP A 101 -5.09 -4.15 -3.50
CA TRP A 101 -5.57 -5.46 -3.94
C TRP A 101 -5.63 -6.49 -2.82
N TYR A 102 -4.92 -6.26 -1.74
CA TYR A 102 -5.07 -7.02 -0.51
C TYR A 102 -6.39 -6.68 0.20
N TRP A 103 -6.72 -5.39 0.30
CA TRP A 103 -7.90 -4.93 1.02
C TRP A 103 -9.20 -5.05 0.21
N ASN A 104 -9.16 -4.84 -1.11
CA ASN A 104 -10.33 -4.81 -1.98
C ASN A 104 -10.55 -6.16 -2.68
N ARG A 105 -11.17 -7.11 -1.98
CA ARG A 105 -11.47 -8.46 -2.48
C ARG A 105 -12.97 -8.71 -2.69
N TYR A 106 -13.72 -7.69 -3.01
CA TYR A 106 -15.13 -7.83 -3.32
C TYR A 106 -15.35 -8.42 -4.73
N PRO A 107 -16.52 -9.09 -4.98
CA PRO A 107 -16.84 -9.64 -6.29
C PRO A 107 -16.80 -8.57 -7.39
N GLY A 108 -16.08 -8.85 -8.49
CA GLY A 108 -15.93 -7.93 -9.60
C GLY A 108 -14.85 -6.85 -9.41
N ALA A 109 -14.07 -6.86 -8.31
CA ALA A 109 -12.91 -6.00 -8.15
C ALA A 109 -11.91 -6.24 -9.28
N MET A 110 -11.59 -5.19 -10.05
CA MET A 110 -10.67 -5.25 -11.19
C MET A 110 -10.08 -3.87 -11.47
N CYS A 111 -9.02 -3.83 -12.25
CA CYS A 111 -8.45 -2.58 -12.73
C CYS A 111 -9.04 -2.20 -14.08
N ASP A 112 -9.33 -0.91 -14.28
CA ASP A 112 -9.79 -0.32 -15.54
C ASP A 112 -8.63 0.14 -16.46
N THR A 113 -7.40 0.04 -15.97
CA THR A 113 -6.18 0.26 -16.76
C THR A 113 -5.71 -1.07 -17.36
N ALA A 114 -5.25 -1.04 -18.60
CA ALA A 114 -4.76 -2.23 -19.29
C ALA A 114 -3.63 -2.90 -18.50
N SER A 115 -3.74 -4.21 -18.30
CA SER A 115 -2.89 -5.01 -17.40
C SER A 115 -1.39 -4.89 -17.71
N LEU A 116 -1.01 -4.84 -19.00
CA LEU A 116 0.38 -4.66 -19.43
C LEU A 116 0.98 -3.29 -19.09
N ILE A 117 0.15 -2.33 -18.72
CA ILE A 117 0.58 -0.98 -18.29
C ILE A 117 0.52 -0.88 -16.77
N TYR A 118 -0.49 -1.50 -16.17
CA TYR A 118 -0.78 -1.36 -14.75
C TYR A 118 0.10 -2.24 -13.87
N LEU A 119 0.34 -3.50 -14.29
CA LEU A 119 1.11 -4.47 -13.53
C LEU A 119 2.62 -4.22 -13.70
N PRO A 120 3.34 -3.95 -12.61
CA PRO A 120 4.77 -3.68 -12.69
C PRO A 120 5.60 -4.98 -12.73
N LEU A 121 6.87 -4.87 -13.18
CA LEU A 121 7.88 -5.93 -13.10
C LEU A 121 7.44 -7.24 -13.81
N LEU A 122 6.74 -7.11 -14.93
CA LEU A 122 6.27 -8.26 -15.71
C LEU A 122 7.44 -9.05 -16.32
N GLU A 123 8.43 -8.33 -16.86
CA GLU A 123 9.62 -8.92 -17.48
C GLU A 123 10.48 -9.63 -16.42
N GLU A 124 10.74 -8.97 -15.29
CA GLU A 124 11.57 -9.50 -14.21
C GLU A 124 10.96 -10.75 -13.58
N THR A 125 9.65 -10.77 -13.45
CA THR A 125 8.92 -11.92 -12.86
C THR A 125 8.55 -12.98 -13.89
N GLY A 126 8.78 -12.73 -15.19
CA GLY A 126 8.42 -13.62 -16.28
C GLY A 126 6.91 -13.85 -16.39
N TYR A 127 6.10 -12.86 -15.99
CA TYR A 127 4.65 -13.01 -15.92
C TYR A 127 3.93 -12.28 -17.06
N LEU A 128 2.94 -12.94 -17.63
CA LEU A 128 2.03 -12.36 -18.61
C LEU A 128 0.59 -12.38 -18.04
N PRO A 129 -0.09 -11.23 -17.95
CA PRO A 129 -1.47 -11.16 -17.50
C PRO A 129 -2.40 -11.99 -18.41
N SER A 130 -3.42 -12.60 -17.80
CA SER A 130 -4.37 -13.46 -18.52
C SER A 130 -5.32 -12.68 -19.43
N GLU A 131 -5.60 -11.41 -19.06
CA GLU A 131 -6.57 -10.57 -19.74
C GLU A 131 -6.09 -9.12 -19.85
N LYS A 132 -6.69 -8.37 -20.80
CA LYS A 132 -6.42 -6.94 -20.96
C LYS A 132 -6.73 -6.13 -19.71
N TYR A 133 -7.75 -6.53 -18.96
CA TYR A 133 -8.18 -5.93 -17.69
C TYR A 133 -8.35 -7.05 -16.67
N THR A 134 -7.30 -7.38 -15.94
CA THR A 134 -7.34 -8.49 -14.99
C THR A 134 -8.12 -8.18 -13.72
N GLY A 135 -8.70 -9.22 -13.14
CA GLY A 135 -9.38 -9.14 -11.86
C GLY A 135 -8.43 -8.94 -10.68
N GLY A 136 -8.97 -8.39 -9.59
CA GLY A 136 -8.20 -8.08 -8.37
C GLY A 136 -7.44 -9.26 -7.77
N GLY A 137 -8.00 -10.47 -7.87
CA GLY A 137 -7.34 -11.69 -7.40
C GLY A 137 -6.04 -12.00 -8.15
N GLU A 138 -6.01 -11.81 -9.46
CA GLU A 138 -4.81 -12.00 -10.28
C GLU A 138 -3.77 -10.92 -9.97
N ILE A 139 -4.20 -9.67 -9.77
CA ILE A 139 -3.30 -8.57 -9.42
C ILE A 139 -2.68 -8.81 -8.04
N LEU A 140 -3.44 -9.27 -7.06
CA LEU A 140 -2.94 -9.65 -5.74
C LEU A 140 -1.89 -10.77 -5.84
N GLU A 141 -2.17 -11.81 -6.64
CA GLU A 141 -1.20 -12.90 -6.82
C GLU A 141 0.07 -12.43 -7.54
N HIS A 142 -0.04 -11.42 -8.42
CA HIS A 142 1.14 -10.80 -9.00
C HIS A 142 1.95 -10.01 -7.96
N CYS A 143 1.32 -9.30 -7.03
CA CYS A 143 2.01 -8.67 -5.89
C CYS A 143 2.81 -9.70 -5.07
N ARG A 144 2.21 -10.83 -4.78
CA ARG A 144 2.86 -11.95 -4.09
C ARG A 144 4.02 -12.54 -4.88
N ARG A 145 3.88 -12.62 -6.21
CA ARG A 145 4.94 -13.08 -7.11
C ARG A 145 6.14 -12.15 -7.04
N ILE A 146 5.93 -10.83 -7.09
CA ILE A 146 7.00 -9.83 -6.92
C ILE A 146 7.68 -10.01 -5.57
N ALA A 147 6.92 -10.10 -4.49
CA ALA A 147 7.47 -10.23 -3.15
C ALA A 147 8.33 -11.50 -2.99
N ARG A 148 7.89 -12.62 -3.58
CA ARG A 148 8.66 -13.88 -3.62
C ARG A 148 9.90 -13.78 -4.50
N HIS A 149 9.77 -13.21 -5.70
CA HIS A 149 10.87 -13.09 -6.67
C HIS A 149 12.05 -12.28 -6.10
N PHE A 150 11.74 -11.19 -5.40
CA PHE A 150 12.74 -10.30 -4.81
C PHE A 150 13.03 -10.59 -3.32
N ASP A 151 12.56 -11.72 -2.78
CA ASP A 151 12.79 -12.15 -1.39
C ASP A 151 12.39 -11.06 -0.37
N LEU A 152 11.24 -10.40 -0.58
CA LEU A 152 10.77 -9.34 0.31
C LEU A 152 10.03 -9.87 1.54
N TYR A 153 9.59 -11.13 1.52
CA TYR A 153 8.95 -11.75 2.68
C TYR A 153 9.91 -12.03 3.83
N ARG A 154 11.17 -12.27 3.55
CA ARG A 154 12.18 -12.69 4.55
C ARG A 154 12.24 -11.77 5.75
N ASP A 155 12.23 -10.46 5.50
CA ASP A 155 12.40 -9.44 6.53
C ASP A 155 11.12 -8.60 6.71
N ALA A 156 9.97 -9.10 6.23
CA ALA A 156 8.69 -8.40 6.33
C ALA A 156 8.05 -8.57 7.71
N VAL A 157 7.39 -7.50 8.16
CA VAL A 157 6.61 -7.48 9.40
C VAL A 157 5.16 -7.13 9.04
N PHE A 158 4.31 -8.14 8.99
CA PHE A 158 2.90 -8.03 8.65
C PHE A 158 1.99 -7.90 9.87
N SER A 159 0.72 -7.57 9.63
CA SER A 159 -0.30 -7.34 10.65
C SER A 159 0.20 -6.37 11.73
N THR A 160 0.93 -5.33 11.30
CA THR A 160 1.66 -4.42 12.18
C THR A 160 1.52 -2.99 11.65
N GLU A 161 0.86 -2.14 12.43
CA GLU A 161 0.67 -0.73 12.10
C GLU A 161 1.77 0.12 12.70
N VAL A 162 2.44 0.93 11.88
CA VAL A 162 3.42 1.92 12.36
C VAL A 162 2.66 3.06 13.02
N THR A 163 2.98 3.35 14.27
CA THR A 163 2.33 4.39 15.08
C THR A 163 3.21 5.62 15.31
N GLY A 164 4.53 5.50 15.10
CA GLY A 164 5.46 6.61 15.28
C GLY A 164 6.78 6.39 14.56
N LEU A 165 7.42 7.51 14.20
CA LEU A 165 8.74 7.57 13.62
C LEU A 165 9.53 8.67 14.34
N ASP A 166 10.54 8.29 15.10
CA ASP A 166 11.38 9.21 15.85
C ASP A 166 12.83 9.11 15.39
N TRP A 167 13.44 10.25 15.12
CA TRP A 167 14.85 10.31 14.75
C TRP A 167 15.73 10.29 16.00
N ASP A 168 16.63 9.34 16.08
CA ASP A 168 17.64 9.22 17.13
C ASP A 168 18.96 9.88 16.66
N ASP A 169 19.25 11.06 17.16
CA ASP A 169 20.44 11.82 16.80
C ASP A 169 21.75 11.14 17.23
N ALA A 170 21.73 10.41 18.34
CA ALA A 170 22.92 9.76 18.87
C ALA A 170 23.37 8.60 17.97
N ASP A 171 22.43 7.77 17.57
CA ASP A 171 22.65 6.62 16.69
C ASP A 171 22.52 6.97 15.20
N ARG A 172 21.97 8.15 14.88
CA ARG A 172 21.61 8.61 13.52
C ARG A 172 20.77 7.59 12.78
N GLN A 173 19.66 7.21 13.42
CA GLN A 173 18.74 6.17 12.94
C GLN A 173 17.29 6.57 13.25
N TRP A 174 16.39 6.03 12.48
CA TRP A 174 14.98 6.07 12.78
C TRP A 174 14.61 4.97 13.77
N VAL A 175 13.85 5.33 14.79
CA VAL A 175 13.14 4.41 15.68
C VAL A 175 11.69 4.34 15.21
N ILE A 176 11.25 3.16 14.85
CA ILE A 176 9.93 2.90 14.29
C ILE A 176 9.10 2.19 15.37
N SER A 177 8.10 2.89 15.90
CA SER A 177 7.16 2.35 16.87
C SER A 177 5.93 1.77 16.18
N THR A 178 5.38 0.68 16.73
CA THR A 178 4.20 0.02 16.15
C THR A 178 3.11 -0.22 17.19
N ASP A 179 1.92 -0.57 16.72
CA ASP A 179 0.76 -0.97 17.53
C ASP A 179 0.95 -2.30 18.29
N ARG A 180 2.10 -2.97 18.06
CA ARG A 180 2.51 -4.18 18.77
C ARG A 180 3.57 -3.94 19.85
N GLY A 181 3.92 -2.67 20.08
CA GLY A 181 4.99 -2.29 21.00
C GLY A 181 6.40 -2.55 20.45
N ASP A 182 6.53 -2.76 19.13
CA ASP A 182 7.85 -2.90 18.52
C ASP A 182 8.62 -1.58 18.56
N HIS A 183 9.93 -1.69 18.64
CA HIS A 183 10.91 -0.63 18.42
C HIS A 183 11.89 -1.12 17.37
N LEU A 184 11.54 -0.93 16.09
CA LEU A 184 12.36 -1.30 14.96
C LEU A 184 13.30 -0.15 14.60
N ARG A 185 14.42 -0.44 13.93
CA ARG A 185 15.41 0.58 13.58
C ARG A 185 15.79 0.55 12.11
N ALA A 186 15.96 1.76 11.52
CA ALA A 186 16.42 1.96 10.14
C ALA A 186 17.38 3.16 10.04
N ARG A 187 18.27 3.16 9.04
CA ARG A 187 19.23 4.24 8.77
C ARG A 187 18.68 5.32 7.86
#